data_705cfcb4d89f1850bd1d71e88952a97b
#
_entry.id   705cfcb4d89f1850bd1d71e88952a97b
#
_cell.length_a   1.000
_cell.length_b   1.000
_cell.length_c   1.000
_cell.angle_alpha   90.00
_cell.angle_beta   90.00
_cell.angle_gamma   90.00
#
_symmetry.space_group_name_H-M   'P 1'
#
loop_
_entity.id
_entity.type
_entity.pdbx_description
1 polymer ?
#
loop_
_entity_poly.entity_id
_entity_poly.type
_entity_poly.pdbx_seq_one_letter_code
_entity_poly.pdbx_strand_id
1 'polypeptide(L)'
;MIIDLAFTPHELEKKDLAGKSVVVIDALRATTTMTVAFENGAQAFIPVGTVEEARELVAKNPDYLLAGERRAKPLEGFHLGNSPRDYRPDKVKGKTIVMTTTNGTRALVSARGGAEVFIGSFLNLGALCERLIDAKRDVLIACAGEKDLFCLEDTVCGGAIVERLEKTGQSIIKTDAAHAAKILYEHCEGNVYEMLCSCEWGTYLEGLGLGKDVRICAQVDSSKVVPVYREGKIFLDR
;
A
#
# COMPACT_ATOMS: atom_id res chain seq x y z
N MET A 1 -14.52 17.50 4.10
CA MET A 1 -13.35 16.58 4.16
C MET A 1 -12.14 17.30 3.59
N ILE A 2 -11.05 17.34 4.33
CA ILE A 2 -9.75 17.83 3.82
C ILE A 2 -8.95 16.60 3.37
N ILE A 3 -8.33 16.67 2.18
CA ILE A 3 -7.42 15.64 1.69
C ILE A 3 -6.02 16.24 1.59
N ASP A 4 -5.10 15.62 2.28
CA ASP A 4 -3.67 15.94 2.24
C ASP A 4 -2.87 14.73 1.76
N LEU A 5 -1.62 14.94 1.32
CA LEU A 5 -0.73 13.89 0.89
C LEU A 5 0.69 14.14 1.40
N ALA A 6 1.36 13.09 1.83
CA ALA A 6 2.78 13.05 2.13
C ALA A 6 3.46 12.15 1.09
N PHE A 7 4.45 12.69 0.39
CA PHE A 7 5.17 11.96 -0.66
C PHE A 7 6.14 10.92 -0.09
N THR A 8 6.52 11.06 1.18
CA THR A 8 7.49 10.19 1.83
C THR A 8 7.14 9.98 3.32
N PRO A 9 7.65 8.91 3.95
CA PRO A 9 7.50 8.72 5.40
C PRO A 9 8.07 9.87 6.22
N HIS A 10 9.16 10.49 5.79
CA HIS A 10 9.75 11.64 6.48
C HIS A 10 8.85 12.88 6.47
N GLU A 11 8.09 13.10 5.40
CA GLU A 11 7.06 14.15 5.39
C GLU A 11 5.87 13.79 6.28
N LEU A 12 5.46 12.52 6.27
CA LEU A 12 4.38 12.02 7.11
C LEU A 12 4.65 12.23 8.59
N GLU A 13 5.89 12.01 9.04
CA GLU A 13 6.33 12.20 10.43
C GLU A 13 6.15 13.64 10.94
N LYS A 14 6.05 14.62 10.02
CA LYS A 14 5.85 16.05 10.36
C LYS A 14 4.38 16.47 10.37
N LYS A 15 3.48 15.57 9.98
CA LYS A 15 2.04 15.87 9.88
C LYS A 15 1.30 15.42 11.15
N ASP A 16 0.28 16.20 11.51
CA ASP A 16 -0.67 15.77 12.53
C ASP A 16 -1.60 14.70 11.96
N LEU A 17 -1.59 13.51 12.58
CA LEU A 17 -2.39 12.36 12.18
C LEU A 17 -3.67 12.21 13.02
N ALA A 18 -3.76 12.94 14.15
CA ALA A 18 -4.85 12.76 15.10
C ALA A 18 -6.23 12.99 14.45
N GLY A 19 -7.12 12.05 14.63
CA GLY A 19 -8.50 12.13 14.13
C GLY A 19 -8.66 11.90 12.62
N LYS A 20 -7.58 11.66 11.86
CA LYS A 20 -7.62 11.48 10.41
C LYS A 20 -7.64 10.00 10.02
N SER A 21 -8.22 9.72 8.87
CA SER A 21 -8.04 8.47 8.14
C SER A 21 -6.73 8.56 7.35
N VAL A 22 -5.78 7.66 7.61
CA VAL A 22 -4.51 7.60 6.89
C VAL A 22 -4.55 6.47 5.88
N VAL A 23 -4.15 6.71 4.64
CA VAL A 23 -4.05 5.69 3.59
C VAL A 23 -2.58 5.48 3.25
N VAL A 24 -2.05 4.30 3.55
CA VAL A 24 -0.67 3.94 3.21
C VAL A 24 -0.63 3.30 1.83
N ILE A 25 0.26 3.80 0.96
CA ILE A 25 0.45 3.35 -0.42
C ILE A 25 1.91 2.97 -0.63
N ASP A 26 2.11 1.76 -1.13
CA ASP A 26 3.34 1.23 -1.74
C ASP A 26 2.85 0.40 -2.94
N ALA A 27 2.57 1.11 -4.05
CA ALA A 27 1.87 0.55 -5.20
C ALA A 27 2.70 -0.53 -5.92
N LEU A 28 4.02 -0.34 -5.96
CA LEU A 28 4.98 -1.30 -6.49
C LEU A 28 5.99 -1.71 -5.41
N ARG A 29 5.61 -2.63 -4.46
CA ARG A 29 4.49 -3.58 -4.62
C ARG A 29 3.76 -3.88 -3.31
N ALA A 30 4.23 -3.41 -2.14
CA ALA A 30 3.85 -3.99 -0.85
C ALA A 30 2.33 -3.92 -0.58
N THR A 31 1.69 -2.77 -0.78
CA THR A 31 0.24 -2.64 -0.51
C THR A 31 -0.61 -3.41 -1.52
N THR A 32 -0.19 -3.48 -2.78
CA THR A 32 -0.80 -4.36 -3.78
C THR A 32 -0.69 -5.82 -3.37
N THR A 33 0.51 -6.25 -2.96
CA THR A 33 0.76 -7.64 -2.51
C THR A 33 -0.11 -8.01 -1.31
N MET A 34 -0.24 -7.11 -0.33
CA MET A 34 -1.13 -7.31 0.82
C MET A 34 -2.60 -7.42 0.37
N THR A 35 -3.06 -6.55 -0.54
CA THR A 35 -4.43 -6.60 -1.07
C THR A 35 -4.73 -7.95 -1.72
N VAL A 36 -3.83 -8.43 -2.60
CA VAL A 36 -3.95 -9.76 -3.23
C VAL A 36 -3.93 -10.89 -2.21
N ALA A 37 -3.08 -10.82 -1.20
CA ALA A 37 -3.02 -11.84 -0.16
C ALA A 37 -4.33 -11.94 0.62
N PHE A 38 -4.93 -10.81 1.00
CA PHE A 38 -6.21 -10.78 1.70
C PHE A 38 -7.37 -11.27 0.82
N GLU A 39 -7.39 -10.90 -0.46
CA GLU A 39 -8.34 -11.44 -1.43
C GLU A 39 -8.25 -12.98 -1.50
N ASN A 40 -7.05 -13.53 -1.38
CA ASN A 40 -6.75 -14.96 -1.35
C ASN A 40 -6.86 -15.60 0.05
N GLY A 41 -7.42 -14.89 1.01
CA GLY A 41 -7.79 -15.42 2.32
C GLY A 41 -6.69 -15.42 3.37
N ALA A 42 -5.65 -14.61 3.23
CA ALA A 42 -4.69 -14.38 4.31
C ALA A 42 -5.42 -13.88 5.58
N GLN A 43 -4.96 -14.30 6.74
CA GLN A 43 -5.59 -13.92 8.01
C GLN A 43 -5.11 -12.57 8.50
N ALA A 44 -3.80 -12.33 8.46
CA ALA A 44 -3.19 -11.09 8.92
C ALA A 44 -1.78 -10.90 8.33
N PHE A 45 -1.32 -9.64 8.33
CA PHE A 45 0.09 -9.31 8.19
C PHE A 45 0.62 -8.68 9.47
N ILE A 46 1.88 -8.97 9.79
CA ILE A 46 2.64 -8.33 10.86
C ILE A 46 3.86 -7.67 10.20
N PRO A 47 3.81 -6.36 9.93
CA PRO A 47 4.94 -5.64 9.37
C PRO A 47 6.02 -5.46 10.44
N VAL A 48 7.26 -5.80 10.11
CA VAL A 48 8.43 -5.69 10.99
C VAL A 48 9.58 -4.95 10.31
N GLY A 49 10.40 -4.26 11.10
CA GLY A 49 11.46 -3.40 10.57
C GLY A 49 12.69 -4.16 10.06
N THR A 50 13.01 -5.31 10.65
CA THR A 50 14.24 -6.04 10.35
C THR A 50 14.00 -7.50 9.99
N VAL A 51 14.97 -8.11 9.34
CA VAL A 51 14.98 -9.55 9.01
C VAL A 51 15.05 -10.39 10.27
N GLU A 52 15.83 -9.94 11.24
CA GLU A 52 16.05 -10.59 12.52
C GLU A 52 14.75 -10.67 13.32
N GLU A 53 14.04 -9.53 13.43
CA GLU A 53 12.72 -9.45 14.08
C GLU A 53 11.71 -10.41 13.41
N ALA A 54 11.70 -10.44 12.07
CA ALA A 54 10.83 -11.34 11.32
C ALA A 54 11.12 -12.82 11.66
N ARG A 55 12.39 -13.22 11.68
CA ARG A 55 12.81 -14.59 11.99
C ARG A 55 12.49 -14.99 13.44
N GLU A 56 12.74 -14.10 14.38
CA GLU A 56 12.42 -14.33 15.79
C GLU A 56 10.91 -14.52 16.02
N LEU A 57 10.10 -13.72 15.35
CA LEU A 57 8.65 -13.81 15.50
C LEU A 57 8.09 -15.11 14.94
N VAL A 58 8.60 -15.55 13.78
CA VAL A 58 8.18 -16.84 13.19
C VAL A 58 8.76 -18.03 13.96
N ALA A 59 9.97 -17.95 14.52
CA ALA A 59 10.49 -19.00 15.38
C ALA A 59 9.61 -19.26 16.62
N LYS A 60 8.96 -18.22 17.14
CA LYS A 60 7.98 -18.32 18.25
C LYS A 60 6.59 -18.77 17.78
N ASN A 61 6.29 -18.66 16.48
CA ASN A 61 4.99 -18.96 15.87
C ASN A 61 5.21 -19.76 14.57
N PRO A 62 5.47 -21.06 14.61
CA PRO A 62 5.87 -21.87 13.45
C PRO A 62 4.83 -21.93 12.31
N ASP A 63 3.56 -21.61 12.60
CA ASP A 63 2.49 -21.56 11.60
C ASP A 63 2.48 -20.26 10.77
N TYR A 64 3.28 -19.26 11.17
CA TYR A 64 3.39 -18.00 10.44
C TYR A 64 4.30 -18.14 9.23
N LEU A 65 4.04 -17.36 8.19
CA LEU A 65 4.88 -17.29 7.01
C LEU A 65 5.84 -16.10 7.10
N LEU A 66 7.10 -16.34 6.72
CA LEU A 66 8.06 -15.27 6.47
C LEU A 66 7.88 -14.73 5.06
N ALA A 67 7.71 -13.42 4.93
CA ALA A 67 7.66 -12.73 3.65
C ALA A 67 8.55 -11.49 3.65
N GLY A 68 9.15 -11.18 2.52
CA GLY A 68 9.96 -9.97 2.41
C GLY A 68 10.88 -9.97 1.22
N GLU A 69 11.44 -8.78 0.98
CA GLU A 69 12.34 -8.53 -0.13
C GLU A 69 13.45 -7.55 0.23
N ARG A 70 14.53 -7.58 -0.57
CA ARG A 70 15.46 -6.47 -0.71
C ARG A 70 15.78 -6.31 -2.19
N ARG A 71 15.64 -5.07 -2.72
CA ARG A 71 15.81 -4.77 -4.15
C ARG A 71 14.95 -5.68 -5.04
N ALA A 72 13.67 -5.80 -4.73
CA ALA A 72 12.67 -6.64 -5.38
C ALA A 72 12.92 -8.15 -5.34
N LYS A 73 14.03 -8.65 -4.76
CA LYS A 73 14.37 -10.07 -4.68
C LYS A 73 13.93 -10.65 -3.34
N PRO A 74 13.35 -11.87 -3.33
CA PRO A 74 13.03 -12.56 -2.08
C PRO A 74 14.26 -12.71 -1.18
N LEU A 75 14.05 -12.65 0.11
CA LEU A 75 15.11 -12.90 1.11
C LEU A 75 15.39 -14.39 1.24
N GLU A 76 16.67 -14.73 1.43
CA GLU A 76 17.08 -16.11 1.61
C GLU A 76 16.44 -16.73 2.88
N GLY A 77 15.88 -17.92 2.73
CA GLY A 77 15.17 -18.64 3.79
C GLY A 77 13.77 -18.10 4.10
N PHE A 78 13.23 -17.16 3.30
CA PHE A 78 11.86 -16.70 3.42
C PHE A 78 10.92 -17.56 2.56
N HIS A 79 9.68 -17.72 3.02
CA HIS A 79 8.66 -18.50 2.32
C HIS A 79 8.11 -17.76 1.08
N LEU A 80 8.02 -16.42 1.16
CA LEU A 80 7.45 -15.55 0.14
C LEU A 80 8.33 -14.30 -0.05
N GLY A 81 8.35 -13.78 -1.28
CA GLY A 81 8.91 -12.47 -1.59
C GLY A 81 7.88 -11.35 -1.41
N ASN A 82 7.94 -10.34 -2.32
CA ASN A 82 6.97 -9.26 -2.43
C ASN A 82 6.28 -9.26 -3.81
N SER A 83 6.26 -10.40 -4.50
CA SER A 83 5.51 -10.57 -5.75
C SER A 83 4.06 -10.94 -5.43
N PRO A 84 3.04 -10.17 -5.86
CA PRO A 84 1.64 -10.50 -5.61
C PRO A 84 1.24 -11.87 -6.18
N ARG A 85 1.95 -12.36 -7.20
CA ARG A 85 1.74 -13.67 -7.82
C ARG A 85 2.04 -14.85 -6.91
N ASP A 86 2.86 -14.64 -5.89
CA ASP A 86 3.26 -15.71 -4.97
C ASP A 86 2.23 -15.94 -3.85
N TYR A 87 1.32 -15.00 -3.64
CA TYR A 87 0.31 -15.02 -2.57
C TYR A 87 -0.99 -15.72 -3.01
N ARG A 88 -0.84 -16.95 -3.50
CA ARG A 88 -1.97 -17.77 -3.97
C ARG A 88 -2.76 -18.38 -2.80
N PRO A 89 -4.06 -18.72 -3.00
CA PRO A 89 -4.90 -19.27 -1.93
C PRO A 89 -4.32 -20.54 -1.27
N ASP A 90 -3.67 -21.41 -2.04
CA ASP A 90 -3.03 -22.63 -1.53
C ASP A 90 -1.87 -22.36 -0.57
N LYS A 91 -1.26 -21.17 -0.64
CA LYS A 91 -0.15 -20.77 0.24
C LYS A 91 -0.59 -19.90 1.42
N VAL A 92 -1.54 -18.97 1.21
CA VAL A 92 -1.78 -17.91 2.19
C VAL A 92 -3.09 -18.01 2.95
N LYS A 93 -4.04 -18.86 2.51
CA LYS A 93 -5.36 -18.95 3.13
C LYS A 93 -5.26 -19.34 4.61
N GLY A 94 -5.83 -18.50 5.48
CA GLY A 94 -5.81 -18.67 6.93
C GLY A 94 -4.44 -18.46 7.59
N LYS A 95 -3.43 -17.97 6.85
CA LYS A 95 -2.09 -17.74 7.38
C LYS A 95 -1.88 -16.31 7.87
N THR A 96 -1.14 -16.17 8.94
CA THR A 96 -0.52 -14.92 9.37
C THR A 96 0.86 -14.80 8.72
N ILE A 97 1.15 -13.64 8.16
CA ILE A 97 2.35 -13.38 7.37
C ILE A 97 3.17 -12.30 8.06
N VAL A 98 4.39 -12.62 8.46
CA VAL A 98 5.36 -11.65 8.99
C VAL A 98 6.13 -11.09 7.81
N MET A 99 6.04 -9.78 7.58
CA MET A 99 6.58 -9.15 6.37
C MET A 99 7.57 -8.04 6.69
N THR A 100 8.72 -8.06 6.02
CA THR A 100 9.68 -6.96 6.03
C THR A 100 10.00 -6.52 4.61
N THR A 101 9.80 -5.22 4.32
CA THR A 101 10.11 -4.60 3.03
C THR A 101 11.03 -3.40 3.22
N THR A 102 11.55 -2.88 2.14
CA THR A 102 12.45 -1.72 2.18
C THR A 102 11.71 -0.46 2.64
N ASN A 103 10.53 -0.18 2.09
CA ASN A 103 9.81 1.10 2.24
C ASN A 103 8.44 0.96 2.91
N GLY A 104 7.59 0.03 2.49
CA GLY A 104 6.20 -0.09 2.94
C GLY A 104 6.06 -0.27 4.46
N THR A 105 6.96 -1.03 5.08
CA THR A 105 6.96 -1.23 6.55
C THR A 105 7.19 0.09 7.30
N ARG A 106 8.08 0.95 6.80
CA ARG A 106 8.35 2.25 7.42
C ARG A 106 7.15 3.18 7.32
N ALA A 107 6.51 3.27 6.15
CA ALA A 107 5.30 4.06 5.97
C ALA A 107 4.17 3.65 6.93
N LEU A 108 3.99 2.34 7.13
CA LEU A 108 3.01 1.79 8.08
C LEU A 108 3.32 2.19 9.53
N VAL A 109 4.59 2.14 9.94
CA VAL A 109 5.01 2.54 11.28
C VAL A 109 4.78 4.03 11.50
N SER A 110 5.12 4.88 10.53
CA SER A 110 4.91 6.34 10.60
C SER A 110 3.43 6.72 10.61
N ALA A 111 2.54 5.86 10.09
CA ALA A 111 1.09 6.10 10.04
C ALA A 111 0.35 5.78 11.37
N ARG A 112 1.00 5.20 12.38
CA ARG A 112 0.37 4.69 13.63
C ARG A 112 -0.46 5.72 14.43
N GLY A 113 -0.26 7.01 14.20
CA GLY A 113 -1.01 8.07 14.88
C GLY A 113 -2.40 8.35 14.30
N GLY A 114 -2.75 7.77 13.16
CA GLY A 114 -4.06 7.93 12.52
C GLY A 114 -5.20 7.31 13.33
N ALA A 115 -6.39 7.90 13.24
CA ALA A 115 -7.59 7.32 13.84
C ALA A 115 -7.96 5.98 13.21
N GLU A 116 -7.73 5.86 11.90
CA GLU A 116 -7.80 4.62 11.13
C GLU A 116 -6.66 4.64 10.10
N VAL A 117 -6.05 3.48 9.87
CA VAL A 117 -4.97 3.36 8.88
C VAL A 117 -5.35 2.28 7.89
N PHE A 118 -5.54 2.67 6.65
CA PHE A 118 -5.96 1.80 5.54
C PHE A 118 -4.78 1.45 4.64
N ILE A 119 -4.83 0.28 4.03
CA ILE A 119 -3.91 -0.15 2.99
C ILE A 119 -4.53 0.17 1.63
N GLY A 120 -3.91 1.07 0.89
CA GLY A 120 -4.37 1.53 -0.43
C GLY A 120 -3.50 1.01 -1.57
N SER A 121 -4.15 0.67 -2.67
CA SER A 121 -3.54 0.31 -3.95
C SER A 121 -4.51 0.60 -5.09
N PHE A 122 -4.08 0.54 -6.34
CA PHE A 122 -5.00 0.65 -7.48
C PHE A 122 -6.09 -0.43 -7.45
N LEU A 123 -5.76 -1.62 -6.91
CA LEU A 123 -6.68 -2.75 -6.90
C LEU A 123 -7.97 -2.48 -6.12
N ASN A 124 -7.90 -1.73 -5.03
CA ASN A 124 -9.03 -1.55 -4.10
C ASN A 124 -9.54 -0.11 -4.00
N LEU A 125 -9.25 0.73 -4.99
CA LEU A 125 -9.59 2.17 -4.99
C LEU A 125 -11.06 2.46 -4.64
N GLY A 126 -11.99 1.78 -5.29
CA GLY A 126 -13.43 2.00 -5.08
C GLY A 126 -13.86 1.66 -3.66
N ALA A 127 -13.55 0.46 -3.21
CA ALA A 127 -13.89 0.01 -1.86
C ALA A 127 -13.22 0.87 -0.77
N LEU A 128 -11.97 1.27 -1.01
CA LEU A 128 -11.25 2.18 -0.12
C LEU A 128 -11.93 3.54 -0.02
N CYS A 129 -12.32 4.14 -1.16
CA CYS A 129 -13.00 5.43 -1.16
C CYS A 129 -14.36 5.37 -0.45
N GLU A 130 -15.12 4.28 -0.61
CA GLU A 130 -16.35 4.04 0.17
C GLU A 130 -16.07 4.06 1.67
N ARG A 131 -15.04 3.34 2.14
CA ARG A 131 -14.65 3.33 3.56
C ARG A 131 -14.22 4.73 4.05
N LEU A 132 -13.50 5.51 3.25
CA LEU A 132 -13.09 6.87 3.59
C LEU A 132 -14.29 7.83 3.73
N ILE A 133 -15.29 7.67 2.85
CA ILE A 133 -16.54 8.44 2.91
C ILE A 133 -17.32 8.11 4.19
N ASP A 134 -17.47 6.83 4.50
CA ASP A 134 -18.20 6.34 5.68
C ASP A 134 -17.52 6.77 6.98
N ALA A 135 -16.20 6.84 7.01
CA ALA A 135 -15.42 7.30 8.15
C ALA A 135 -15.67 8.78 8.50
N LYS A 136 -16.08 9.61 7.52
CA LYS A 136 -16.38 11.06 7.69
C LYS A 136 -15.25 11.85 8.36
N ARG A 137 -14.01 11.52 8.04
CA ARG A 137 -12.80 12.14 8.58
C ARG A 137 -12.04 12.87 7.48
N ASP A 138 -11.12 13.72 7.87
CA ASP A 138 -10.08 14.19 6.96
C ASP A 138 -9.16 13.04 6.57
N VAL A 139 -8.64 13.06 5.35
CA VAL A 139 -7.83 12.00 4.76
C VAL A 139 -6.39 12.47 4.60
N LEU A 140 -5.45 11.65 5.03
CA LEU A 140 -4.04 11.83 4.75
C LEU A 140 -3.51 10.63 3.97
N ILE A 141 -3.11 10.86 2.74
CA ILE A 141 -2.49 9.86 1.89
C ILE A 141 -0.99 9.82 2.18
N ALA A 142 -0.45 8.66 2.51
CA ALA A 142 0.92 8.42 2.93
C ALA A 142 1.62 7.51 1.91
N CYS A 143 2.38 8.10 0.99
CA CYS A 143 3.21 7.37 0.04
C CYS A 143 4.43 6.77 0.76
N ALA A 144 4.78 5.52 0.42
CA ALA A 144 5.97 4.86 0.97
C ALA A 144 7.27 5.45 0.42
N GLY A 145 7.24 5.93 -0.81
CA GLY A 145 8.43 6.44 -1.47
C GLY A 145 9.55 5.40 -1.60
N GLU A 146 10.71 5.81 -2.10
CA GLU A 146 11.91 4.98 -2.14
C GLU A 146 13.03 5.69 -1.38
N LYS A 147 13.40 5.19 -0.17
CA LYS A 147 14.45 5.77 0.68
C LYS A 147 14.25 7.27 0.98
N ASP A 148 13.04 7.64 1.33
CA ASP A 148 12.60 9.02 1.52
C ASP A 148 12.65 9.90 0.26
N LEU A 149 12.70 9.32 -0.93
CA LEU A 149 12.54 10.03 -2.19
C LEU A 149 11.12 9.85 -2.73
N PHE A 150 10.71 10.81 -3.56
CA PHE A 150 9.45 10.79 -4.27
C PHE A 150 9.34 9.54 -5.16
N CYS A 151 8.14 8.91 -5.17
CA CYS A 151 7.79 7.84 -6.10
C CYS A 151 6.56 8.23 -6.90
N LEU A 152 6.67 8.13 -8.23
CA LEU A 152 5.60 8.51 -9.13
C LEU A 152 4.38 7.59 -8.98
N GLU A 153 4.60 6.30 -8.91
CA GLU A 153 3.56 5.28 -8.80
C GLU A 153 2.67 5.44 -7.56
N ASP A 154 3.28 5.69 -6.40
CA ASP A 154 2.55 5.91 -5.15
C ASP A 154 1.73 7.21 -5.23
N THR A 155 2.37 8.27 -5.75
CA THR A 155 1.74 9.58 -5.90
C THR A 155 0.55 9.52 -6.85
N VAL A 156 0.68 8.85 -7.99
CA VAL A 156 -0.41 8.68 -8.96
C VAL A 156 -1.54 7.83 -8.37
N CYS A 157 -1.22 6.80 -7.60
CA CYS A 157 -2.23 6.03 -6.87
C CYS A 157 -2.98 6.91 -5.85
N GLY A 158 -2.26 7.76 -5.12
CA GLY A 158 -2.85 8.77 -4.24
C GLY A 158 -3.75 9.74 -4.99
N GLY A 159 -3.32 10.20 -6.16
CA GLY A 159 -4.09 11.06 -7.05
C GLY A 159 -5.40 10.42 -7.52
N ALA A 160 -5.39 9.12 -7.80
CA ALA A 160 -6.59 8.35 -8.14
C ALA A 160 -7.63 8.34 -6.99
N ILE A 161 -7.16 8.26 -5.73
CA ILE A 161 -8.04 8.36 -4.56
C ILE A 161 -8.66 9.75 -4.48
N VAL A 162 -7.85 10.81 -4.65
CA VAL A 162 -8.33 12.20 -4.62
C VAL A 162 -9.41 12.42 -5.68
N GLU A 163 -9.12 12.02 -6.92
CA GLU A 163 -10.05 12.16 -8.05
C GLU A 163 -11.35 11.39 -7.81
N ARG A 164 -11.27 10.17 -7.30
CA ARG A 164 -12.43 9.35 -7.00
C ARG A 164 -13.31 9.96 -5.91
N LEU A 165 -12.71 10.47 -4.83
CA LEU A 165 -13.44 11.14 -3.75
C LEU A 165 -14.14 12.42 -4.24
N GLU A 166 -13.51 13.21 -5.09
CA GLU A 166 -14.16 14.41 -5.67
C GLU A 166 -15.39 14.08 -6.51
N LYS A 167 -15.35 12.99 -7.26
CA LYS A 167 -16.49 12.52 -8.09
C LYS A 167 -17.72 12.11 -7.28
N THR A 168 -17.60 11.95 -5.96
CA THR A 168 -18.75 11.66 -5.09
C THR A 168 -19.65 12.84 -4.82
N GLY A 169 -19.26 14.05 -5.22
CA GLY A 169 -20.02 15.28 -4.99
C GLY A 169 -19.91 15.84 -3.56
N GLN A 170 -19.07 15.27 -2.72
CA GLN A 170 -18.80 15.82 -1.38
C GLN A 170 -17.95 17.10 -1.48
N SER A 171 -18.13 18.00 -0.50
CA SER A 171 -17.25 19.16 -0.36
C SER A 171 -15.85 18.73 0.07
N ILE A 172 -14.89 18.85 -0.84
CA ILE A 172 -13.50 18.46 -0.63
C ILE A 172 -12.58 19.67 -0.74
N ILE A 173 -11.70 19.81 0.23
CA ILE A 173 -10.59 20.77 0.21
C ILE A 173 -9.31 19.95 0.04
N LYS A 174 -8.49 20.30 -0.95
CA LYS A 174 -7.20 19.63 -1.22
C LYS A 174 -6.05 20.55 -0.83
N THR A 175 -4.99 19.97 -0.26
CA THR A 175 -3.69 20.64 -0.20
C THR A 175 -3.04 20.66 -1.58
N ASP A 176 -2.00 21.47 -1.76
CA ASP A 176 -1.24 21.51 -3.02
C ASP A 176 -0.65 20.14 -3.37
N ALA A 177 -0.20 19.37 -2.36
CA ALA A 177 0.32 18.01 -2.56
C ALA A 177 -0.75 17.05 -3.11
N ALA A 178 -1.95 17.06 -2.53
CA ALA A 178 -3.07 16.26 -3.01
C ALA A 178 -3.54 16.70 -4.40
N HIS A 179 -3.51 18.01 -4.68
CA HIS A 179 -3.84 18.55 -6.00
C HIS A 179 -2.82 18.14 -7.06
N ALA A 180 -1.53 18.23 -6.76
CA ALA A 180 -0.47 17.78 -7.66
C ALA A 180 -0.58 16.29 -7.98
N ALA A 181 -0.85 15.46 -6.98
CA ALA A 181 -1.07 14.03 -7.17
C ALA A 181 -2.26 13.75 -8.12
N LYS A 182 -3.37 14.47 -7.93
CA LYS A 182 -4.52 14.37 -8.83
C LYS A 182 -4.17 14.73 -10.28
N ILE A 183 -3.48 15.84 -10.50
CA ILE A 183 -3.04 16.27 -11.84
C ILE A 183 -2.20 15.18 -12.51
N LEU A 184 -1.27 14.56 -11.76
CA LEU A 184 -0.46 13.46 -12.26
C LEU A 184 -1.30 12.24 -12.65
N TYR A 185 -2.31 11.89 -11.85
CA TYR A 185 -3.23 10.80 -12.19
C TYR A 185 -4.09 11.13 -13.43
N GLU A 186 -4.64 12.33 -13.50
CA GLU A 186 -5.43 12.78 -14.67
C GLU A 186 -4.62 12.74 -15.96
N HIS A 187 -3.32 13.08 -15.89
CA HIS A 187 -2.42 13.01 -17.04
C HIS A 187 -2.19 11.58 -17.56
N CYS A 188 -2.38 10.57 -16.73
CA CYS A 188 -2.29 9.17 -17.17
C CYS A 188 -3.49 8.71 -18.01
N GLU A 189 -4.55 9.53 -18.13
CA GLU A 189 -5.76 9.26 -18.94
C GLU A 189 -6.35 7.83 -18.72
N GLY A 190 -6.23 7.31 -17.49
CA GLY A 190 -6.67 5.96 -17.13
C GLY A 190 -5.70 4.84 -17.55
N ASN A 191 -4.58 5.14 -18.21
CA ASN A 191 -3.60 4.14 -18.59
C ASN A 191 -2.56 3.89 -17.47
N VAL A 192 -3.04 3.36 -16.35
CA VAL A 192 -2.20 3.07 -15.17
C VAL A 192 -1.06 2.12 -15.52
N TYR A 193 -1.29 1.14 -16.39
CA TYR A 193 -0.23 0.17 -16.74
C TYR A 193 0.97 0.83 -17.43
N GLU A 194 0.74 1.69 -18.43
CA GLU A 194 1.83 2.39 -19.11
C GLU A 194 2.57 3.35 -18.18
N MET A 195 1.83 4.04 -17.31
CA MET A 195 2.43 4.89 -16.30
C MET A 195 3.33 4.07 -15.37
N LEU A 196 2.86 2.94 -14.85
CA LEU A 196 3.67 2.06 -13.99
C LEU A 196 4.90 1.51 -14.71
N CYS A 197 4.81 1.16 -15.99
CA CYS A 197 5.97 0.72 -16.76
C CYS A 197 6.98 1.84 -17.00
N SER A 198 6.54 3.10 -17.06
CA SER A 198 7.39 4.26 -17.33
C SER A 198 8.08 4.83 -16.08
N CYS A 199 7.59 4.53 -14.87
CA CYS A 199 8.23 4.98 -13.64
C CYS A 199 9.54 4.22 -13.36
N GLU A 200 10.39 4.81 -12.53
CA GLU A 200 11.73 4.25 -12.24
C GLU A 200 11.63 2.81 -11.69
N TRP A 201 10.74 2.59 -10.71
CA TRP A 201 10.59 1.29 -10.08
C TRP A 201 9.92 0.25 -10.99
N GLY A 202 8.95 0.67 -11.80
CA GLY A 202 8.33 -0.19 -12.81
C GLY A 202 9.32 -0.64 -13.88
N THR A 203 10.14 0.27 -14.41
CA THR A 203 11.23 -0.04 -15.34
C THR A 203 12.24 -1.01 -14.71
N TYR A 204 12.58 -0.82 -13.44
CA TYR A 204 13.47 -1.73 -12.71
C TYR A 204 12.87 -3.13 -12.57
N LEU A 205 11.58 -3.24 -12.22
CA LEU A 205 10.88 -4.53 -12.13
C LEU A 205 10.79 -5.25 -13.48
N GLU A 206 10.51 -4.52 -14.56
CA GLU A 206 10.53 -5.08 -15.93
C GLU A 206 11.92 -5.64 -16.26
N GLY A 207 12.98 -4.92 -15.96
CA GLY A 207 14.37 -5.36 -16.17
C GLY A 207 14.74 -6.62 -15.38
N LEU A 208 14.06 -6.90 -14.26
CA LEU A 208 14.21 -8.13 -13.49
C LEU A 208 13.30 -9.29 -13.97
N GLY A 209 12.51 -9.10 -15.03
CA GLY A 209 11.53 -10.09 -15.52
C GLY A 209 10.26 -10.16 -14.67
N LEU A 210 9.99 -9.14 -13.86
CA LEU A 210 8.81 -9.03 -12.97
C LEU A 210 7.67 -8.22 -13.61
N GLY A 211 7.64 -8.00 -14.89
CA GLY A 211 6.60 -7.24 -15.59
C GLY A 211 5.17 -7.79 -15.39
N LYS A 212 5.02 -9.09 -15.09
CA LYS A 212 3.73 -9.65 -14.72
C LYS A 212 3.22 -9.10 -13.37
N ASP A 213 4.12 -8.73 -12.48
CA ASP A 213 3.75 -8.08 -11.21
C ASP A 213 3.23 -6.66 -11.48
N VAL A 214 3.89 -5.91 -12.36
CA VAL A 214 3.46 -4.57 -12.78
C VAL A 214 2.05 -4.61 -13.38
N ARG A 215 1.74 -5.64 -14.20
CA ARG A 215 0.38 -5.84 -14.74
C ARG A 215 -0.68 -6.07 -13.67
N ILE A 216 -0.35 -6.81 -12.62
CA ILE A 216 -1.27 -7.00 -11.48
C ILE A 216 -1.45 -5.68 -10.74
N CYS A 217 -0.35 -4.97 -10.43
CA CYS A 217 -0.39 -3.70 -9.72
C CYS A 217 -1.19 -2.61 -10.47
N ALA A 218 -1.30 -2.73 -11.80
CA ALA A 218 -2.06 -1.81 -12.64
C ALA A 218 -3.56 -2.09 -12.72
N GLN A 219 -4.05 -3.18 -12.12
CA GLN A 219 -5.48 -3.51 -12.16
C GLN A 219 -6.26 -2.57 -11.25
N VAL A 220 -7.11 -1.73 -11.84
CA VAL A 220 -7.94 -0.80 -11.10
C VAL A 220 -9.24 -1.48 -10.68
N ASP A 221 -9.62 -1.32 -9.40
CA ASP A 221 -10.88 -1.83 -8.83
C ASP A 221 -11.11 -3.35 -8.98
N SER A 222 -10.04 -4.12 -9.07
CA SER A 222 -10.11 -5.58 -9.19
C SER A 222 -10.37 -6.29 -7.86
N SER A 223 -10.26 -5.60 -6.72
CA SER A 223 -10.49 -6.13 -5.38
C SER A 223 -11.46 -5.26 -4.57
N LYS A 224 -12.21 -5.91 -3.68
CA LYS A 224 -13.13 -5.24 -2.74
C LYS A 224 -12.62 -5.23 -1.30
N VAL A 225 -11.47 -5.83 -1.04
CA VAL A 225 -10.91 -5.88 0.32
C VAL A 225 -10.20 -4.57 0.65
N VAL A 226 -10.43 -4.07 1.86
CA VAL A 226 -9.75 -2.87 2.40
C VAL A 226 -9.08 -3.27 3.71
N PRO A 227 -7.79 -3.67 3.66
CA PRO A 227 -7.09 -4.02 4.88
C PRO A 227 -6.83 -2.79 5.75
N VAL A 228 -6.91 -2.99 7.07
CA VAL A 228 -6.65 -1.95 8.07
C VAL A 228 -5.45 -2.33 8.92
N TYR A 229 -4.65 -1.33 9.27
CA TYR A 229 -3.53 -1.48 10.18
C TYR A 229 -3.89 -0.94 11.55
N ARG A 230 -3.85 -1.78 12.56
CA ARG A 230 -4.13 -1.44 13.96
C ARG A 230 -3.26 -2.29 14.89
N GLU A 231 -2.70 -1.69 15.92
CA GLU A 231 -1.91 -2.38 16.97
C GLU A 231 -0.80 -3.28 16.42
N GLY A 232 -0.10 -2.82 15.38
CA GLY A 232 1.02 -3.56 14.80
C GLY A 232 0.63 -4.68 13.83
N LYS A 233 -0.67 -4.85 13.52
CA LYS A 233 -1.17 -5.87 12.60
C LYS A 233 -2.03 -5.26 11.50
N ILE A 234 -2.01 -5.90 10.34
CA ILE A 234 -2.91 -5.60 9.24
C ILE A 234 -3.88 -6.76 9.11
N PHE A 235 -5.17 -6.46 8.98
CA PHE A 235 -6.25 -7.46 8.87
C PHE A 235 -7.45 -6.85 8.14
N LEU A 236 -8.46 -7.68 7.80
CA LEU A 236 -9.74 -7.18 7.32
C LEU A 236 -10.67 -6.95 8.51
N ASP A 237 -11.16 -5.70 8.65
CA ASP A 237 -12.28 -5.43 9.55
C ASP A 237 -13.53 -6.14 9.01
N ARG A 238 -14.16 -6.94 9.86
CA ARG A 238 -15.40 -7.66 9.55
C ARG A 238 -16.61 -6.83 9.90
#